data_0b63e1d273e6a917c707015ccc30ccc0
#
_entry.id   0b63e1d273e6a917c707015ccc30ccc0
#
_cell.length_a   1.000
_cell.length_b   1.000
_cell.length_c   1.000
_cell.angle_alpha   90.00
_cell.angle_beta   90.00
_cell.angle_gamma   90.00
#
_symmetry.space_group_name_H-M   'P 1'
#
loop_
_entity.id
_entity.type
_entity.pdbx_description
1 polymer ?
#
loop_
_entity_poly.entity_id
_entity_poly.type
_entity_poly.pdbx_seq_one_letter_code
_entity_poly.pdbx_strand_id
1 'polypeptide(L)'
;MARMKDRVVVVTGAAQGIGAAIARRFAEEEATLVLVDLDAARLRETASRLPGSAPLCVHADVTEEQPVDDLFAQVAAAHGRVDVLVNNVGGSRNQKLWEMTVETWDHTIRLNLRSAFLCTRAALRMMMPRGSGAIVCMSSGAREGTPWTAHHTGAAAYSAAKAGVHGFIRDAALELADTGIRINAVAPGPIETERTAQAFEEMRATSDVAPHRIVPMRRIGQPREIADAVLFLASDEASYITGTTLPVAGGR
;
A
#
# COMPACT_ATOMS: atom_id res chain seq x y z
N MET A 1 -11.88 22.27 4.75
CA MET A 1 -10.62 22.23 5.52
C MET A 1 -9.80 21.05 5.03
N ALA A 2 -8.48 21.16 4.98
CA ALA A 2 -7.62 20.05 4.59
C ALA A 2 -7.67 18.95 5.66
N ARG A 3 -7.97 17.72 5.25
CA ARG A 3 -8.22 16.56 6.15
C ARG A 3 -6.97 16.05 6.87
N MET A 4 -5.78 16.37 6.35
CA MET A 4 -4.49 15.85 6.83
C MET A 4 -3.56 16.97 7.33
N LYS A 5 -4.05 18.19 7.47
CA LYS A 5 -3.26 19.29 8.00
C LYS A 5 -2.68 18.91 9.36
N ASP A 6 -1.38 19.20 9.55
CA ASP A 6 -0.61 18.92 10.77
C ASP A 6 -0.48 17.39 11.10
N ARG A 7 -0.80 16.49 10.17
CA ARG A 7 -0.58 15.05 10.32
C ARG A 7 0.71 14.61 9.63
N VAL A 8 1.53 13.85 10.33
CA VAL A 8 2.74 13.21 9.79
C VAL A 8 2.36 11.87 9.17
N VAL A 9 2.55 11.76 7.86
CA VAL A 9 2.13 10.61 7.04
C VAL A 9 3.34 9.93 6.41
N VAL A 10 3.57 8.66 6.74
CA VAL A 10 4.60 7.82 6.15
C VAL A 10 4.00 7.00 5.02
N VAL A 11 4.54 7.09 3.81
CA VAL A 11 4.11 6.32 2.64
C VAL A 11 5.28 5.48 2.12
N THR A 12 5.15 4.15 2.17
CA THR A 12 6.15 3.22 1.64
C THR A 12 5.89 2.88 0.17
N GLY A 13 6.94 2.66 -0.62
CA GLY A 13 6.81 2.45 -2.06
C GLY A 13 6.28 3.68 -2.80
N ALA A 14 6.76 4.88 -2.42
CA ALA A 14 6.21 6.15 -2.85
C ALA A 14 6.80 6.69 -4.16
N ALA A 15 7.80 6.01 -4.76
CA ALA A 15 8.51 6.52 -5.93
C ALA A 15 7.67 6.52 -7.22
N GLN A 16 6.61 5.71 -7.34
CA GLN A 16 5.82 5.56 -8.58
C GLN A 16 4.42 5.01 -8.34
N GLY A 17 3.61 4.98 -9.38
CA GLY A 17 2.32 4.29 -9.44
C GLY A 17 1.35 4.71 -8.33
N ILE A 18 0.76 3.72 -7.65
CA ILE A 18 -0.21 3.94 -6.57
C ILE A 18 0.42 4.73 -5.41
N GLY A 19 1.69 4.42 -5.02
CA GLY A 19 2.37 5.10 -3.92
C GLY A 19 2.59 6.59 -4.20
N ALA A 20 3.01 6.94 -5.41
CA ALA A 20 3.15 8.35 -5.82
C ALA A 20 1.80 9.09 -5.86
N ALA A 21 0.73 8.40 -6.32
CA ALA A 21 -0.62 8.97 -6.30
C ALA A 21 -1.13 9.21 -4.87
N ILE A 22 -0.85 8.27 -3.94
CA ILE A 22 -1.16 8.43 -2.52
C ILE A 22 -0.39 9.64 -1.96
N ALA A 23 0.93 9.72 -2.18
CA ALA A 23 1.75 10.84 -1.72
C ALA A 23 1.18 12.18 -2.21
N ARG A 24 0.84 12.28 -3.50
CA ARG A 24 0.21 13.48 -4.08
C ARG A 24 -1.13 13.80 -3.39
N ARG A 25 -1.97 12.78 -3.18
CA ARG A 25 -3.30 12.98 -2.58
C ARG A 25 -3.21 13.50 -1.15
N PHE A 26 -2.26 12.99 -0.37
CA PHE A 26 -2.01 13.49 0.99
C PHE A 26 -1.36 14.89 1.00
N ALA A 27 -0.48 15.19 0.03
CA ALA A 27 0.07 16.55 -0.13
C ALA A 27 -1.02 17.59 -0.44
N GLU A 28 -2.01 17.25 -1.27
CA GLU A 28 -3.18 18.09 -1.57
C GLU A 28 -4.04 18.37 -0.33
N GLU A 29 -3.96 17.53 0.69
CA GLU A 29 -4.63 17.67 2.00
C GLU A 29 -3.69 18.23 3.09
N GLU A 30 -2.60 18.88 2.68
CA GLU A 30 -1.64 19.59 3.57
C GLU A 30 -0.94 18.68 4.61
N ALA A 31 -0.75 17.39 4.30
CA ALA A 31 -0.01 16.47 5.16
C ALA A 31 1.49 16.78 5.18
N THR A 32 2.15 16.57 6.33
CA THR A 32 3.61 16.48 6.41
C THR A 32 4.03 15.06 5.99
N LEU A 33 4.74 14.95 4.87
CA LEU A 33 5.02 13.66 4.24
C LEU A 33 6.43 13.13 4.55
N VAL A 34 6.49 11.83 4.81
CA VAL A 34 7.68 11.01 4.77
C VAL A 34 7.51 9.97 3.67
N LEU A 35 8.31 10.05 2.64
CA LEU A 35 8.26 9.15 1.49
C LEU A 35 9.41 8.16 1.54
N VAL A 36 9.10 6.88 1.34
CA VAL A 36 10.06 5.79 1.47
C VAL A 36 10.05 4.94 0.21
N ASP A 37 11.21 4.66 -0.36
CA ASP A 37 11.37 3.74 -1.49
C ASP A 37 12.81 3.22 -1.59
N LEU A 38 13.02 2.14 -2.33
CA LEU A 38 14.34 1.63 -2.75
C LEU A 38 14.94 2.44 -3.91
N ASP A 39 14.13 3.09 -4.72
CA ASP A 39 14.59 3.95 -5.82
C ASP A 39 14.68 5.41 -5.34
N ALA A 40 15.82 5.76 -4.76
CA ALA A 40 16.06 7.10 -4.23
C ALA A 40 16.00 8.20 -5.30
N ALA A 41 16.35 7.90 -6.56
CA ALA A 41 16.32 8.89 -7.64
C ALA A 41 14.87 9.22 -8.02
N ARG A 42 14.07 8.19 -8.30
CA ARG A 42 12.66 8.34 -8.65
C ARG A 42 11.83 8.88 -7.47
N LEU A 43 12.21 8.51 -6.23
CA LEU A 43 11.57 9.05 -5.03
C LEU A 43 11.73 10.58 -4.95
N ARG A 44 12.94 11.10 -5.19
CA ARG A 44 13.20 12.55 -5.24
C ARG A 44 12.47 13.23 -6.40
N GLU A 45 12.39 12.60 -7.56
CA GLU A 45 11.61 13.09 -8.69
C GLU A 45 10.12 13.20 -8.34
N THR A 46 9.55 12.17 -7.75
CA THR A 46 8.16 12.21 -7.27
C THR A 46 7.96 13.32 -6.23
N ALA A 47 8.84 13.41 -5.25
CA ALA A 47 8.80 14.43 -4.21
C ALA A 47 8.82 15.87 -4.77
N SER A 48 9.63 16.13 -5.80
CA SER A 48 9.75 17.46 -6.43
C SER A 48 8.48 17.92 -7.15
N ARG A 49 7.57 17.00 -7.46
CA ARG A 49 6.31 17.28 -8.16
C ARG A 49 5.10 17.40 -7.22
N LEU A 50 5.30 17.24 -5.91
CA LEU A 50 4.22 17.35 -4.93
C LEU A 50 3.93 18.82 -4.60
N PRO A 51 2.66 19.17 -4.39
CA PRO A 51 2.31 20.49 -3.86
C PRO A 51 2.69 20.59 -2.37
N GLY A 52 2.86 21.82 -1.89
CA GLY A 52 3.07 22.10 -0.46
C GLY A 52 4.53 21.98 -0.03
N SER A 53 4.75 21.56 1.23
CA SER A 53 6.07 21.46 1.82
C SER A 53 6.87 20.28 1.27
N ALA A 54 8.18 20.43 1.15
CA ALA A 54 9.06 19.36 0.71
C ALA A 54 9.00 18.16 1.69
N PRO A 55 8.76 16.92 1.21
CA PRO A 55 8.71 15.76 2.06
C PRO A 55 10.11 15.32 2.54
N LEU A 56 10.16 14.60 3.67
CA LEU A 56 11.33 13.82 4.02
C LEU A 56 11.38 12.58 3.11
N CYS A 57 12.44 12.45 2.32
CA CYS A 57 12.66 11.27 1.45
C CYS A 57 13.67 10.34 2.12
N VAL A 58 13.27 9.09 2.36
CA VAL A 58 14.12 8.07 2.98
C VAL A 58 14.31 6.90 2.02
N HIS A 59 15.58 6.58 1.73
CA HIS A 59 15.95 5.37 1.00
C HIS A 59 16.05 4.20 1.98
N ALA A 60 15.14 3.23 1.90
CA ALA A 60 15.14 2.07 2.80
C ALA A 60 14.50 0.83 2.16
N ASP A 61 15.09 -0.34 2.44
CA ASP A 61 14.45 -1.62 2.19
C ASP A 61 13.55 -2.00 3.37
N VAL A 62 12.26 -1.77 3.21
CA VAL A 62 11.26 -2.06 4.25
C VAL A 62 10.96 -3.57 4.40
N THR A 63 11.61 -4.43 3.65
CA THR A 63 11.56 -5.88 3.86
C THR A 63 12.55 -6.36 4.93
N GLU A 64 13.46 -5.49 5.39
CA GLU A 64 14.49 -5.79 6.37
C GLU A 64 14.28 -4.97 7.65
N GLU A 65 14.56 -5.59 8.81
CA GLU A 65 14.22 -5.02 10.13
C GLU A 65 15.05 -3.77 10.43
N GLN A 66 16.38 -3.83 10.30
CA GLN A 66 17.26 -2.72 10.62
C GLN A 66 16.98 -1.46 9.78
N PRO A 67 16.82 -1.52 8.43
CA PRO A 67 16.41 -0.38 7.63
C PRO A 67 15.06 0.23 8.03
N VAL A 68 14.13 -0.59 8.51
CA VAL A 68 12.85 -0.08 9.04
C VAL A 68 13.06 0.64 10.37
N ASP A 69 13.84 0.09 11.29
CA ASP A 69 14.14 0.75 12.57
C ASP A 69 14.88 2.09 12.34
N ASP A 70 15.84 2.13 11.41
CA ASP A 70 16.56 3.36 11.01
C ASP A 70 15.64 4.40 10.35
N LEU A 71 14.69 3.96 9.53
CA LEU A 71 13.65 4.82 8.94
C LEU A 71 12.83 5.50 10.04
N PHE A 72 12.29 4.75 10.98
CA PHE A 72 11.43 5.32 12.03
C PHE A 72 12.24 6.15 13.04
N ALA A 73 13.52 5.88 13.23
CA ALA A 73 14.42 6.77 13.98
C ALA A 73 14.59 8.12 13.29
N GLN A 74 14.74 8.17 11.96
CA GLN A 74 14.78 9.42 11.20
C GLN A 74 13.44 10.17 11.28
N VAL A 75 12.30 9.47 11.20
CA VAL A 75 10.97 10.08 11.38
C VAL A 75 10.82 10.68 12.79
N ALA A 76 11.26 9.96 13.81
CA ALA A 76 11.23 10.43 15.19
C ALA A 76 12.09 11.69 15.38
N ALA A 77 13.30 11.72 14.81
CA ALA A 77 14.20 12.87 14.88
C ALA A 77 13.65 14.11 14.15
N ALA A 78 13.01 13.91 12.98
CA ALA A 78 12.51 15.00 12.15
C ALA A 78 11.15 15.54 12.61
N HIS A 79 10.26 14.69 13.11
CA HIS A 79 8.86 15.04 13.34
C HIS A 79 8.32 14.65 14.72
N GLY A 80 9.02 13.80 15.48
CA GLY A 80 8.62 13.34 16.81
C GLY A 80 7.36 12.47 16.85
N ARG A 81 6.70 12.23 15.72
CA ARG A 81 5.40 11.53 15.65
C ARG A 81 5.16 10.87 14.30
N VAL A 82 4.27 9.88 14.29
CA VAL A 82 3.61 9.35 13.10
C VAL A 82 2.10 9.33 13.38
N ASP A 83 1.30 9.94 12.50
CA ASP A 83 -0.16 9.94 12.59
C ASP A 83 -0.79 8.93 11.63
N VAL A 84 -0.18 8.76 10.46
CA VAL A 84 -0.64 7.81 9.45
C VAL A 84 0.54 7.02 8.89
N LEU A 85 0.36 5.70 8.78
CA LEU A 85 1.24 4.82 8.02
C LEU A 85 0.48 4.23 6.83
N VAL A 86 1.03 4.35 5.63
CA VAL A 86 0.55 3.66 4.43
C VAL A 86 1.56 2.61 4.00
N ASN A 87 1.24 1.34 4.26
CA ASN A 87 2.00 0.18 3.80
C ASN A 87 1.64 -0.13 2.35
N ASN A 88 2.31 0.54 1.39
CA ASN A 88 2.01 0.36 -0.03
C ASN A 88 3.05 -0.50 -0.76
N VAL A 89 4.21 -0.78 -0.19
CA VAL A 89 5.21 -1.67 -0.83
C VAL A 89 4.57 -3.01 -1.19
N GLY A 90 4.82 -3.45 -2.41
CA GLY A 90 4.34 -4.74 -2.89
C GLY A 90 4.60 -4.95 -4.37
N GLY A 91 4.42 -6.19 -4.78
CA GLY A 91 4.62 -6.64 -6.15
C GLY A 91 4.63 -8.16 -6.23
N SER A 92 4.74 -8.69 -7.44
CA SER A 92 4.78 -10.13 -7.65
C SER A 92 5.88 -10.51 -8.64
N ARG A 93 6.51 -11.64 -8.38
CA ARG A 93 7.23 -12.45 -9.37
C ARG A 93 6.28 -13.58 -9.75
N ASN A 94 5.57 -13.42 -10.87
CA ASN A 94 4.56 -14.39 -11.26
C ASN A 94 5.22 -15.66 -11.84
N GLN A 95 4.84 -16.81 -11.33
CA GLN A 95 5.22 -18.13 -11.82
C GLN A 95 4.05 -19.09 -11.63
N LYS A 96 3.91 -20.08 -12.55
CA LYS A 96 2.96 -21.18 -12.34
C LYS A 96 3.33 -21.94 -11.07
N LEU A 97 2.34 -22.40 -10.34
CA LEU A 97 2.56 -23.03 -9.03
C LEU A 97 3.54 -24.21 -9.08
N TRP A 98 3.46 -25.03 -10.14
CA TRP A 98 4.34 -26.19 -10.33
C TRP A 98 5.77 -25.86 -10.77
N GLU A 99 6.03 -24.61 -11.17
CA GLU A 99 7.35 -24.11 -11.57
C GLU A 99 7.95 -23.17 -10.50
N MET A 100 7.13 -22.76 -9.52
CA MET A 100 7.51 -21.75 -8.54
C MET A 100 8.62 -22.26 -7.63
N THR A 101 9.72 -21.52 -7.58
CA THR A 101 10.80 -21.81 -6.64
C THR A 101 10.47 -21.31 -5.24
N VAL A 102 11.07 -21.94 -4.22
CA VAL A 102 10.96 -21.49 -2.81
C VAL A 102 11.47 -20.04 -2.68
N GLU A 103 12.54 -19.69 -3.39
CA GLU A 103 13.05 -18.30 -3.40
C GLU A 103 12.01 -17.30 -3.91
N THR A 104 11.29 -17.61 -5.00
CA THR A 104 10.23 -16.75 -5.54
C THR A 104 9.07 -16.61 -4.55
N TRP A 105 8.68 -17.70 -3.90
CA TRP A 105 7.69 -17.70 -2.83
C TRP A 105 8.12 -16.80 -1.67
N ASP A 106 9.30 -17.06 -1.08
CA ASP A 106 9.81 -16.33 0.08
C ASP A 106 10.00 -14.84 -0.21
N HIS A 107 10.55 -14.50 -1.40
CA HIS A 107 10.66 -13.11 -1.84
C HIS A 107 9.29 -12.44 -1.90
N THR A 108 8.27 -13.10 -2.43
CA THR A 108 6.92 -12.53 -2.58
C THR A 108 6.25 -12.31 -1.23
N ILE A 109 6.37 -13.28 -0.30
CA ILE A 109 5.87 -13.14 1.07
C ILE A 109 6.59 -12.01 1.80
N ARG A 110 7.93 -11.98 1.70
CA ARG A 110 8.77 -10.94 2.33
C ARG A 110 8.39 -9.54 1.83
N LEU A 111 8.25 -9.37 0.51
CA LEU A 111 7.94 -8.09 -0.10
C LEU A 111 6.55 -7.56 0.28
N ASN A 112 5.54 -8.42 0.40
CA ASN A 112 4.13 -7.99 0.53
C ASN A 112 3.57 -8.08 1.95
N LEU A 113 3.99 -9.07 2.75
CA LEU A 113 3.43 -9.32 4.09
C LEU A 113 4.41 -8.94 5.19
N ARG A 114 5.68 -9.41 5.11
CA ARG A 114 6.69 -9.08 6.12
C ARG A 114 6.97 -7.58 6.17
N SER A 115 7.06 -6.89 5.03
CA SER A 115 7.25 -5.44 4.97
C SER A 115 6.14 -4.68 5.69
N ALA A 116 4.88 -5.06 5.46
CA ALA A 116 3.73 -4.46 6.13
C ALA A 116 3.78 -4.69 7.65
N PHE A 117 4.15 -5.89 8.09
CA PHE A 117 4.34 -6.21 9.52
C PHE A 117 5.44 -5.35 10.14
N LEU A 118 6.64 -5.28 9.54
CA LEU A 118 7.77 -4.53 10.08
C LEU A 118 7.47 -3.06 10.24
N CYS A 119 6.93 -2.42 9.20
CA CYS A 119 6.56 -1.00 9.26
C CYS A 119 5.41 -0.74 10.24
N THR A 120 4.39 -1.60 10.29
CA THR A 120 3.29 -1.49 11.26
C THR A 120 3.81 -1.55 12.68
N ARG A 121 4.65 -2.55 13.02
CA ARG A 121 5.27 -2.70 14.34
C ARG A 121 6.08 -1.46 14.75
N ALA A 122 6.88 -0.91 13.83
CA ALA A 122 7.68 0.27 14.10
C ALA A 122 6.82 1.53 14.30
N ALA A 123 5.78 1.73 13.47
CA ALA A 123 4.84 2.84 13.63
C ALA A 123 4.06 2.76 14.96
N LEU A 124 3.63 1.57 15.35
CA LEU A 124 2.92 1.36 16.61
C LEU A 124 3.74 1.78 17.83
N ARG A 125 5.08 1.58 17.82
CA ARG A 125 5.95 2.07 18.91
C ARG A 125 5.86 3.58 19.11
N MET A 126 5.53 4.35 18.06
CA MET A 126 5.34 5.80 18.11
C MET A 126 3.88 6.20 18.33
N MET A 127 2.92 5.40 17.89
CA MET A 127 1.49 5.70 18.00
C MET A 127 0.92 5.32 19.38
N MET A 128 1.31 4.16 19.93
CA MET A 128 0.81 3.65 21.22
C MET A 128 0.94 4.62 22.39
N PRO A 129 2.10 5.29 22.63
CA PRO A 129 2.23 6.25 23.72
C PRO A 129 1.30 7.46 23.60
N ARG A 130 0.79 7.71 22.40
CA ARG A 130 -0.10 8.84 22.08
C ARG A 130 -1.58 8.46 22.03
N GLY A 131 -1.89 7.16 22.02
CA GLY A 131 -3.25 6.67 21.90
C GLY A 131 -3.95 7.13 20.61
N SER A 132 -3.23 7.32 19.51
CA SER A 132 -3.80 7.84 18.26
C SER A 132 -2.96 7.46 17.06
N GLY A 133 -3.62 7.01 15.98
CA GLY A 133 -2.98 6.67 14.72
C GLY A 133 -3.93 6.00 13.73
N ALA A 134 -3.56 6.03 12.46
CA ALA A 134 -4.26 5.28 11.41
C ALA A 134 -3.25 4.54 10.51
N ILE A 135 -3.47 3.27 10.29
CA ILE A 135 -2.63 2.42 9.44
C ILE A 135 -3.48 1.91 8.29
N VAL A 136 -3.00 2.09 7.06
CA VAL A 136 -3.65 1.56 5.86
C VAL A 136 -2.68 0.66 5.11
N CYS A 137 -3.05 -0.62 4.96
CA CYS A 137 -2.25 -1.60 4.24
C CYS A 137 -2.82 -1.84 2.83
N MET A 138 -1.93 -2.08 1.86
CA MET A 138 -2.36 -2.46 0.52
C MET A 138 -2.51 -3.99 0.43
N SER A 139 -3.75 -4.46 0.48
CA SER A 139 -4.12 -5.82 0.06
C SER A 139 -4.23 -5.86 -1.48
N SER A 140 -5.08 -6.67 -2.02
CA SER A 140 -5.40 -6.76 -3.47
C SER A 140 -6.67 -7.58 -3.65
N GLY A 141 -7.40 -7.37 -4.73
CA GLY A 141 -8.40 -8.32 -5.21
C GLY A 141 -7.82 -9.72 -5.48
N ALA A 142 -6.50 -9.83 -5.64
CA ALA A 142 -5.80 -11.10 -5.79
C ALA A 142 -5.87 -12.02 -4.54
N ARG A 143 -6.22 -11.50 -3.36
CA ARG A 143 -6.47 -12.32 -2.16
C ARG A 143 -7.54 -13.41 -2.39
N GLU A 144 -8.44 -13.19 -3.33
CA GLU A 144 -9.51 -14.11 -3.73
C GLU A 144 -9.21 -14.83 -5.07
N GLY A 145 -7.98 -14.68 -5.57
CA GLY A 145 -7.55 -15.15 -6.88
C GLY A 145 -7.76 -14.12 -8.00
N THR A 146 -6.93 -14.20 -9.02
CA THR A 146 -6.96 -13.32 -10.19
C THR A 146 -7.02 -14.14 -11.48
N PRO A 147 -8.17 -14.22 -12.16
CA PRO A 147 -8.32 -15.07 -13.36
C PRO A 147 -7.27 -14.77 -14.43
N TRP A 148 -6.99 -13.50 -14.73
CA TRP A 148 -6.01 -13.13 -15.77
C TRP A 148 -4.57 -13.52 -15.41
N THR A 149 -4.10 -13.27 -14.18
CA THR A 149 -2.75 -13.70 -13.79
C THR A 149 -2.65 -15.20 -13.59
N ALA A 150 -3.65 -15.84 -13.00
CA ALA A 150 -3.69 -17.29 -12.83
C ALA A 150 -3.65 -18.02 -14.19
N HIS A 151 -4.40 -17.51 -15.17
CA HIS A 151 -4.45 -18.10 -16.50
C HIS A 151 -3.12 -17.96 -17.26
N HIS A 152 -2.50 -16.76 -17.23
CA HIS A 152 -1.30 -16.48 -18.04
C HIS A 152 0.00 -16.83 -17.32
N THR A 153 0.22 -16.36 -16.12
CA THR A 153 1.54 -16.38 -15.47
C THR A 153 1.57 -17.04 -14.10
N GLY A 154 0.41 -17.27 -13.46
CA GLY A 154 0.32 -17.70 -12.06
C GLY A 154 0.52 -16.55 -11.08
N ALA A 155 -0.08 -16.64 -9.89
CA ALA A 155 0.03 -15.62 -8.85
C ALA A 155 -0.19 -16.19 -7.43
N ALA A 156 0.01 -17.49 -7.22
CA ALA A 156 -0.33 -18.14 -5.95
C ALA A 156 0.36 -17.50 -4.74
N ALA A 157 1.66 -17.23 -4.81
CA ALA A 157 2.41 -16.60 -3.73
C ALA A 157 1.90 -15.17 -3.43
N TYR A 158 1.59 -14.40 -4.48
CA TYR A 158 1.06 -13.05 -4.33
C TYR A 158 -0.34 -13.05 -3.71
N SER A 159 -1.21 -13.97 -4.16
CA SER A 159 -2.54 -14.14 -3.60
C SER A 159 -2.48 -14.55 -2.12
N ALA A 160 -1.60 -15.50 -1.77
CA ALA A 160 -1.35 -15.90 -0.38
C ALA A 160 -0.87 -14.72 0.48
N ALA A 161 0.11 -13.93 -0.01
CA ALA A 161 0.61 -12.77 0.70
C ALA A 161 -0.48 -11.72 0.93
N LYS A 162 -1.32 -11.42 -0.09
CA LYS A 162 -2.38 -10.40 0.01
C LYS A 162 -3.59 -10.90 0.82
N ALA A 163 -3.86 -12.19 0.86
CA ALA A 163 -4.78 -12.82 1.83
C ALA A 163 -4.19 -12.75 3.25
N GLY A 164 -2.88 -12.98 3.40
CA GLY A 164 -2.16 -12.80 4.67
C GLY A 164 -2.27 -11.38 5.22
N VAL A 165 -2.17 -10.35 4.37
CA VAL A 165 -2.41 -8.94 4.79
C VAL A 165 -3.83 -8.78 5.33
N HIS A 166 -4.86 -9.39 4.70
CA HIS A 166 -6.22 -9.33 5.21
C HIS A 166 -6.34 -9.96 6.62
N GLY A 167 -5.78 -11.17 6.81
CA GLY A 167 -5.76 -11.82 8.13
C GLY A 167 -5.01 -11.00 9.17
N PHE A 168 -3.83 -10.47 8.80
CA PHE A 168 -3.01 -9.62 9.67
C PHE A 168 -3.76 -8.39 10.18
N ILE A 169 -4.43 -7.63 9.30
CA ILE A 169 -5.15 -6.42 9.72
C ILE A 169 -6.39 -6.73 10.55
N ARG A 170 -7.01 -7.90 10.32
CA ARG A 170 -8.20 -8.33 11.09
C ARG A 170 -7.87 -8.55 12.56
N ASP A 171 -6.80 -9.29 12.85
CA ASP A 171 -6.38 -9.56 14.20
C ASP A 171 -5.75 -8.33 14.88
N ALA A 172 -4.86 -7.65 14.18
CA ALA A 172 -4.27 -6.38 14.67
C ALA A 172 -5.33 -5.33 15.04
N ALA A 173 -6.45 -5.25 14.31
CA ALA A 173 -7.53 -4.33 14.65
C ALA A 173 -8.23 -4.70 15.97
N LEU A 174 -8.32 -6.00 16.32
CA LEU A 174 -8.85 -6.45 17.59
C LEU A 174 -7.88 -6.14 18.73
N GLU A 175 -6.57 -6.37 18.52
CA GLU A 175 -5.54 -6.01 19.50
C GLU A 175 -5.47 -4.50 19.79
N LEU A 176 -5.82 -3.67 18.80
CA LEU A 176 -5.73 -2.21 18.87
C LEU A 176 -7.05 -1.52 19.23
N ALA A 177 -8.14 -2.24 19.41
CA ALA A 177 -9.50 -1.71 19.46
C ALA A 177 -9.73 -0.65 20.57
N ASP A 178 -9.03 -0.74 21.68
CA ASP A 178 -9.14 0.19 22.82
C ASP A 178 -8.00 1.20 22.91
N THR A 179 -7.09 1.22 21.92
CA THR A 179 -5.87 2.06 21.95
C THR A 179 -6.05 3.41 21.26
N GLY A 180 -7.17 3.64 20.57
CA GLY A 180 -7.37 4.81 19.71
C GLY A 180 -6.64 4.73 18.36
N ILE A 181 -6.05 3.59 18.01
CA ILE A 181 -5.35 3.35 16.74
C ILE A 181 -6.22 2.48 15.84
N ARG A 182 -6.38 2.87 14.57
CA ARG A 182 -7.14 2.11 13.58
C ARG A 182 -6.20 1.48 12.54
N ILE A 183 -6.50 0.26 12.13
CA ILE A 183 -5.80 -0.42 11.05
C ILE A 183 -6.79 -1.00 10.05
N ASN A 184 -6.62 -0.66 8.77
CA ASN A 184 -7.47 -1.10 7.67
C ASN A 184 -6.62 -1.47 6.45
N ALA A 185 -7.26 -2.04 5.43
CA ALA A 185 -6.63 -2.25 4.14
C ALA A 185 -7.52 -1.74 2.99
N VAL A 186 -6.87 -1.39 1.88
CA VAL A 186 -7.50 -1.22 0.57
C VAL A 186 -7.13 -2.43 -0.29
N ALA A 187 -8.08 -2.95 -1.06
CA ALA A 187 -7.87 -4.04 -2.02
C ALA A 187 -8.10 -3.53 -3.45
N PRO A 188 -7.05 -3.05 -4.14
CA PRO A 188 -7.17 -2.62 -5.52
C PRO A 188 -7.57 -3.77 -6.44
N GLY A 189 -8.41 -3.45 -7.44
CA GLY A 189 -8.58 -4.23 -8.66
C GLY A 189 -7.44 -3.98 -9.65
N PRO A 190 -7.68 -4.18 -10.95
CA PRO A 190 -6.75 -3.77 -11.99
C PRO A 190 -6.62 -2.26 -12.04
N ILE A 191 -5.40 -1.76 -11.78
CA ILE A 191 -5.08 -0.32 -11.76
C ILE A 191 -4.03 -0.04 -12.82
N GLU A 192 -4.25 0.97 -13.63
CA GLU A 192 -3.32 1.43 -14.65
C GLU A 192 -2.17 2.21 -14.01
N THR A 193 -0.97 1.67 -14.14
CA THR A 193 0.28 2.28 -13.68
C THR A 193 1.33 2.09 -14.77
N GLU A 194 2.47 2.75 -14.65
CA GLU A 194 3.60 2.57 -15.58
C GLU A 194 4.03 1.10 -15.69
N ARG A 195 3.81 0.31 -14.62
CA ARG A 195 4.17 -1.12 -14.56
C ARG A 195 3.13 -2.05 -15.20
N THR A 196 1.88 -1.64 -15.28
CA THR A 196 0.75 -2.51 -15.67
C THR A 196 0.15 -2.15 -17.01
N ALA A 197 0.33 -0.92 -17.48
CA ALA A 197 -0.32 -0.40 -18.69
C ALA A 197 -0.05 -1.27 -19.93
N GLN A 198 1.23 -1.60 -20.18
CA GLN A 198 1.60 -2.42 -21.33
C GLN A 198 0.99 -3.82 -21.25
N ALA A 199 1.10 -4.49 -20.11
CA ALA A 199 0.54 -5.84 -19.92
C ALA A 199 -0.99 -5.86 -20.08
N PHE A 200 -1.70 -4.84 -19.60
CA PHE A 200 -3.14 -4.75 -19.76
C PHE A 200 -3.56 -4.49 -21.23
N GLU A 201 -2.79 -3.71 -21.98
CA GLU A 201 -3.05 -3.48 -23.40
C GLU A 201 -2.80 -4.75 -24.22
N GLU A 202 -1.73 -5.49 -23.95
CA GLU A 202 -1.45 -6.78 -24.58
C GLU A 202 -2.58 -7.80 -24.30
N MET A 203 -3.05 -7.90 -23.03
CA MET A 203 -4.16 -8.77 -22.67
C MET A 203 -5.48 -8.34 -23.33
N ARG A 204 -5.68 -7.05 -23.57
CA ARG A 204 -6.89 -6.53 -24.18
C ARG A 204 -7.13 -7.12 -25.58
N ALA A 205 -6.07 -7.29 -26.34
CA ALA A 205 -6.14 -7.85 -27.68
C ALA A 205 -6.21 -9.38 -27.72
N THR A 206 -5.68 -10.07 -26.68
CA THR A 206 -5.36 -11.51 -26.74
C THR A 206 -6.12 -12.40 -25.76
N SER A 207 -6.86 -11.82 -24.78
CA SER A 207 -7.42 -12.61 -23.68
C SER A 207 -8.88 -12.29 -23.37
N ASP A 208 -9.69 -13.36 -23.27
CA ASP A 208 -11.10 -13.25 -22.85
C ASP A 208 -11.23 -12.93 -21.34
N VAL A 209 -10.20 -13.23 -20.55
CA VAL A 209 -10.12 -12.89 -19.14
C VAL A 209 -9.38 -11.56 -18.89
N ALA A 210 -9.20 -10.74 -19.92
CA ALA A 210 -8.55 -9.46 -19.79
C ALA A 210 -9.29 -8.55 -18.79
N PRO A 211 -8.57 -7.78 -17.95
CA PRO A 211 -9.16 -6.98 -16.87
C PRO A 211 -10.33 -6.10 -17.31
N HIS A 212 -10.20 -5.39 -18.43
CA HIS A 212 -11.25 -4.50 -18.94
C HIS A 212 -12.53 -5.22 -19.38
N ARG A 213 -12.48 -6.55 -19.64
CA ARG A 213 -13.65 -7.35 -19.99
C ARG A 213 -14.37 -7.90 -18.77
N ILE A 214 -13.61 -8.30 -17.75
CA ILE A 214 -14.17 -8.98 -16.56
C ILE A 214 -14.49 -8.04 -15.40
N VAL A 215 -13.95 -6.80 -15.37
CA VAL A 215 -14.35 -5.79 -14.39
C VAL A 215 -15.77 -5.30 -14.72
N PRO A 216 -16.74 -5.38 -13.78
CA PRO A 216 -18.13 -4.97 -14.05
C PRO A 216 -18.27 -3.53 -14.55
N MET A 217 -17.48 -2.59 -14.05
CA MET A 217 -17.46 -1.19 -14.53
C MET A 217 -16.82 -1.02 -15.92
N ARG A 218 -16.38 -2.10 -16.58
CA ARG A 218 -15.83 -2.13 -17.95
C ARG A 218 -14.65 -1.20 -18.21
N ARG A 219 -13.93 -0.83 -17.18
CA ARG A 219 -12.69 -0.05 -17.27
C ARG A 219 -11.67 -0.50 -16.22
N ILE A 220 -10.43 -0.12 -16.46
CA ILE A 220 -9.34 -0.23 -15.48
C ILE A 220 -9.40 0.99 -14.55
N GLY A 221 -9.09 0.80 -13.28
CA GLY A 221 -9.04 1.88 -12.30
C GLY A 221 -7.77 2.72 -12.44
N GLN A 222 -7.81 3.93 -11.92
CA GLN A 222 -6.68 4.86 -11.90
C GLN A 222 -6.04 4.92 -10.50
N PRO A 223 -4.72 5.16 -10.38
CA PRO A 223 -4.03 5.28 -9.09
C PRO A 223 -4.69 6.27 -8.12
N ARG A 224 -5.28 7.35 -8.64
CA ARG A 224 -6.01 8.34 -7.85
C ARG A 224 -7.21 7.75 -7.11
N GLU A 225 -7.94 6.83 -7.72
CA GLU A 225 -9.11 6.20 -7.08
C GLU A 225 -8.71 5.35 -5.87
N ILE A 226 -7.52 4.75 -5.90
CA ILE A 226 -6.93 4.07 -4.75
C ILE A 226 -6.49 5.07 -3.68
N ALA A 227 -5.83 6.15 -4.10
CA ALA A 227 -5.36 7.19 -3.19
C ALA A 227 -6.50 7.86 -2.41
N ASP A 228 -7.65 8.09 -3.06
CA ASP A 228 -8.84 8.66 -2.41
C ASP A 228 -9.42 7.70 -1.34
N ALA A 229 -9.46 6.39 -1.60
CA ALA A 229 -9.89 5.39 -0.63
C ALA A 229 -8.91 5.26 0.56
N VAL A 230 -7.60 5.32 0.30
CA VAL A 230 -6.56 5.32 1.34
C VAL A 230 -6.70 6.55 2.22
N LEU A 231 -6.87 7.73 1.63
CA LEU A 231 -7.08 8.98 2.37
C LEU A 231 -8.33 8.92 3.26
N PHE A 232 -9.45 8.42 2.74
CA PHE A 232 -10.68 8.22 3.53
C PHE A 232 -10.43 7.34 4.75
N LEU A 233 -9.83 6.15 4.58
CA LEU A 233 -9.55 5.23 5.69
C LEU A 233 -8.53 5.80 6.70
N ALA A 234 -7.63 6.66 6.25
CA ALA A 234 -6.65 7.33 7.12
C ALA A 234 -7.25 8.51 7.90
N SER A 235 -8.32 9.12 7.39
CA SER A 235 -8.94 10.33 7.96
C SER A 235 -9.88 10.03 9.14
N ASP A 236 -10.27 11.09 9.86
CA ASP A 236 -11.23 11.01 10.95
C ASP A 236 -12.66 10.67 10.46
N GLU A 237 -12.94 10.81 9.14
CA GLU A 237 -14.19 10.35 8.51
C GLU A 237 -14.40 8.83 8.66
N ALA A 238 -13.30 8.06 8.82
CA ALA A 238 -13.32 6.63 9.08
C ALA A 238 -13.16 6.27 10.57
N SER A 239 -13.53 7.16 11.49
CA SER A 239 -13.31 7.01 12.94
C SER A 239 -13.91 5.75 13.56
N TYR A 240 -14.96 5.18 12.97
CA TYR A 240 -15.59 3.92 13.43
C TYR A 240 -15.29 2.73 12.50
N ILE A 241 -14.25 2.85 11.66
CA ILE A 241 -13.83 1.81 10.71
C ILE A 241 -12.44 1.30 11.09
N THR A 242 -12.35 0.05 11.55
CA THR A 242 -11.10 -0.66 11.79
C THR A 242 -11.26 -2.14 11.41
N GLY A 243 -10.17 -2.80 11.01
CA GLY A 243 -10.16 -4.20 10.61
C GLY A 243 -10.85 -4.52 9.28
N THR A 244 -11.21 -3.52 8.47
CA THR A 244 -11.82 -3.74 7.16
C THR A 244 -10.79 -3.83 6.04
N THR A 245 -11.13 -4.59 5.01
CA THR A 245 -10.45 -4.49 3.71
C THR A 245 -11.44 -3.96 2.69
N LEU A 246 -11.27 -2.70 2.29
CA LEU A 246 -12.12 -2.00 1.34
C LEU A 246 -11.76 -2.38 -0.10
N PRO A 247 -12.62 -3.07 -0.87
CA PRO A 247 -12.38 -3.30 -2.29
C PRO A 247 -12.53 -1.99 -3.08
N VAL A 248 -11.52 -1.68 -3.92
CA VAL A 248 -11.57 -0.59 -4.89
C VAL A 248 -11.26 -1.21 -6.25
N ALA A 249 -12.24 -1.91 -6.81
CA ALA A 249 -12.02 -2.89 -7.85
C ALA A 249 -13.07 -2.86 -9.00
N GLY A 250 -13.90 -1.82 -9.05
CA GLY A 250 -14.89 -1.66 -10.12
C GLY A 250 -16.01 -2.71 -10.13
N GLY A 251 -16.39 -3.21 -8.93
CA GLY A 251 -17.46 -4.20 -8.75
C GLY A 251 -16.99 -5.65 -8.76
N ARG A 252 -15.69 -5.89 -8.69
CA ARG A 252 -15.08 -7.21 -8.56
C ARG A 252 -14.78 -7.56 -7.11
#